data_73d2c5df7168680d7475d0eb25b164f1
#
_entry.id   73d2c5df7168680d7475d0eb25b164f1
#
_cell.length_a   1.000
_cell.length_b   1.000
_cell.length_c   1.000
_cell.angle_alpha   90.00
_cell.angle_beta   90.00
_cell.angle_gamma   90.00
#
_symmetry.space_group_name_H-M   'P 1'
#
loop_
_entity.id
_entity.type
_entity.pdbx_description
1 polymer ?
#
loop_
_entity_poly.entity_id
_entity_poly.type
_entity_poly.pdbx_seq_one_letter_code
_entity_poly.pdbx_strand_id
1 'polypeptide(L)' 'MRNTEVIKVVKTIAQYKIMQFINQNFYPETLEIELIDGLTVKGTDRTGESMIFRWNEEKKTVETEG' A
#
# COMPACT_ATOMS: atom_id res chain seq x y z
N MET A 1 -12.06 6.23 -9.16
CA MET A 1 -12.53 7.21 -8.35
C MET A 1 -12.23 7.04 -6.93
N ARG A 2 -12.61 5.94 -6.34
CA ARG A 2 -12.32 5.68 -5.01
C ARG A 2 -10.89 5.63 -4.74
N ASN A 3 -10.11 5.16 -5.73
CA ASN A 3 -8.67 5.08 -5.60
C ASN A 3 -8.03 6.43 -5.43
N THR A 4 -8.68 7.45 -5.95
CA THR A 4 -8.17 8.80 -5.81
C THR A 4 -8.12 9.22 -4.36
N GLU A 5 -9.13 8.84 -3.59
CA GLU A 5 -9.14 9.19 -2.19
C GLU A 5 -8.05 8.47 -1.42
N VAL A 6 -7.84 7.19 -1.72
CA VAL A 6 -6.79 6.44 -1.08
C VAL A 6 -5.44 7.06 -1.38
N ILE A 7 -5.22 7.44 -2.63
CA ILE A 7 -3.96 8.03 -3.03
C ILE A 7 -3.73 9.37 -2.36
N LYS A 8 -4.80 10.10 -2.09
CA LYS A 8 -4.67 11.41 -1.47
C LYS A 8 -4.09 11.39 -0.08
N VAL A 9 -4.17 10.27 0.63
CA VAL A 9 -3.67 10.21 1.98
C VAL A 9 -2.19 9.84 2.05
N VAL A 10 -1.59 9.46 0.93
CA VAL A 10 -0.17 9.13 0.93
C VAL A 10 0.65 10.41 1.03
N LYS A 11 1.83 10.29 1.59
CA LYS A 11 2.69 11.43 1.84
C LYS A 11 4.00 11.38 1.09
N THR A 12 4.34 10.27 0.48
CA THR A 12 5.59 10.13 -0.26
C THR A 12 5.32 9.47 -1.59
N ILE A 13 6.27 9.65 -2.52
CA ILE A 13 6.17 8.99 -3.81
C ILE A 13 6.24 7.48 -3.65
N ALA A 14 7.04 7.00 -2.70
CA ALA A 14 7.12 5.57 -2.43
C ALA A 14 5.77 5.03 -2.00
N GLN A 15 5.08 5.74 -1.10
CA GLN A 15 3.75 5.31 -0.68
C GLN A 15 2.77 5.33 -1.84
N TYR A 16 2.87 6.32 -2.71
CA TYR A 16 2.03 6.39 -3.88
C TYR A 16 2.24 5.17 -4.78
N LYS A 17 3.50 4.79 -4.99
CA LYS A 17 3.81 3.62 -5.80
C LYS A 17 3.27 2.34 -5.17
N ILE A 18 3.37 2.24 -3.85
CA ILE A 18 2.83 1.09 -3.13
C ILE A 18 1.32 1.02 -3.30
N MET A 19 0.65 2.16 -3.18
CA MET A 19 -0.81 2.18 -3.34
C MET A 19 -1.22 1.82 -4.76
N GLN A 20 -0.44 2.22 -5.76
CA GLN A 20 -0.72 1.79 -7.12
C GLN A 20 -0.61 0.27 -7.25
N PHE A 21 0.40 -0.31 -6.62
CA PHE A 21 0.58 -1.75 -6.63
C PHE A 21 -0.63 -2.44 -5.98
N ILE A 22 -1.08 -1.93 -4.85
CA ILE A 22 -2.23 -2.49 -4.16
C ILE A 22 -3.47 -2.39 -5.03
N ASN A 23 -3.68 -1.25 -5.67
CA ASN A 23 -4.84 -1.04 -6.52
C ASN A 23 -4.85 -2.01 -7.70
N GLN A 24 -3.69 -2.37 -8.21
CA GLN A 24 -3.60 -3.24 -9.36
C GLN A 24 -3.75 -4.71 -9.01
N ASN A 25 -3.43 -5.08 -7.78
CA ASN A 25 -3.36 -6.49 -7.40
C ASN A 25 -4.38 -6.89 -6.35
N PHE A 26 -5.04 -5.93 -5.74
CA PHE A 26 -5.98 -6.20 -4.65
C PHE A 26 -7.20 -5.31 -4.82
N TYR A 27 -8.20 -5.55 -4.00
CA TYR A 27 -9.37 -4.68 -3.93
C TYR A 27 -9.18 -3.77 -2.73
N PRO A 28 -8.75 -2.53 -2.94
CA PRO A 28 -8.37 -1.67 -1.81
C PRO A 28 -9.51 -1.43 -0.83
N GLU A 29 -10.75 -1.48 -1.28
CA GLU A 29 -11.85 -1.26 -0.34
C GLU A 29 -12.04 -2.41 0.63
N THR A 30 -11.35 -3.53 0.43
CA THR A 30 -11.42 -4.64 1.37
C THR A 30 -10.24 -4.64 2.33
N LEU A 31 -9.38 -3.63 2.25
CA LEU A 31 -8.18 -3.54 3.08
C LEU A 31 -8.22 -2.28 3.91
N GLU A 32 -7.76 -2.40 5.15
CA GLU A 32 -7.47 -1.23 5.95
C GLU A 32 -6.03 -0.87 5.74
N ILE A 33 -5.78 0.36 5.32
CA ILE A 33 -4.44 0.80 4.95
C ILE A 33 -3.88 1.65 6.07
N GLU A 34 -2.66 1.33 6.47
CA GLU A 34 -1.96 2.10 7.49
C GLU A 34 -0.59 2.48 6.95
N LEU A 35 -0.27 3.77 6.98
CA LEU A 35 1.02 4.25 6.52
C LEU A 35 2.00 4.13 7.68
N ILE A 36 2.97 3.23 7.55
CA ILE A 36 3.91 2.96 8.62
C ILE A 36 5.03 3.99 8.61
N ASP A 37 5.66 4.17 7.45
CA ASP A 37 6.68 5.19 7.30
C ASP A 37 6.76 5.56 5.82
N GLY A 38 7.75 6.36 5.46
CA GLY A 38 7.86 6.87 4.10
C GLY A 38 8.02 5.83 3.02
N LEU A 39 8.38 4.60 3.39
CA LEU A 39 8.62 3.53 2.43
C LEU A 39 7.75 2.31 2.67
N THR A 40 6.88 2.34 3.68
CA THR A 40 6.19 1.13 4.13
C THR A 40 4.71 1.39 4.38
N VAL A 41 3.88 0.49 3.89
CA VAL A 41 2.43 0.53 4.07
C VAL A 41 1.97 -0.83 4.56
N LYS A 42 1.02 -0.83 5.48
CA LYS A 42 0.44 -2.08 5.99
C LYS A 42 -1.01 -2.16 5.54
N GLY A 43 -1.38 -3.34 5.02
CA GLY A 43 -2.76 -3.60 4.64
C GLY A 43 -3.30 -4.73 5.47
N THR A 44 -4.50 -4.56 6.03
CA THR A 44 -5.15 -5.58 6.83
C THR A 44 -6.49 -5.93 6.19
N ASP A 45 -6.74 -7.21 5.97
CA ASP A 45 -7.98 -7.62 5.32
C ASP A 45 -9.07 -7.87 6.36
N ARG A 46 -10.23 -8.32 5.88
CA ARG A 46 -11.38 -8.50 6.74
C ARG A 46 -11.22 -9.61 7.76
N THR A 47 -10.33 -10.56 7.48
CA THR A 47 -10.10 -11.66 8.40
C THR A 47 -9.11 -11.28 9.49
N GLY A 48 -8.54 -10.09 9.42
CA GLY A 48 -7.57 -9.65 10.40
C GLY A 48 -6.14 -9.96 10.03
N GLU A 49 -5.92 -10.57 8.88
CA GLU A 49 -4.57 -10.83 8.42
C GLU A 49 -3.98 -9.59 7.79
N SER A 50 -2.74 -9.33 8.08
CA SER A 50 -2.09 -8.14 7.55
C SER A 50 -0.88 -8.51 6.71
N MET A 51 -0.53 -7.58 5.83
CA MET A 51 0.59 -7.74 4.94
C MET A 51 1.33 -6.40 4.88
N ILE A 52 2.64 -6.47 4.88
CA ILE A 52 3.48 -5.28 4.81
C ILE A 52 3.94 -5.09 3.38
N PHE A 53 3.77 -3.88 2.86
CA PHE A 53 4.23 -3.51 1.53
C PHE A 53 5.33 -2.49 1.69
N ARG A 54 6.49 -2.77 1.11
CA ARG A 54 7.64 -1.90 1.23
C ARG A 54 8.18 -1.56 -0.15
N TRP A 55 8.49 -0.29 -0.34
CA TRP A 55 9.06 0.16 -1.60
C TRP A 55 10.57 -0.05 -1.59
N ASN A 56 11.07 -0.73 -2.62
CA ASN A 56 12.50 -0.93 -2.81
C ASN A 56 12.96 0.09 -3.84
N GLU A 57 13.63 1.11 -3.36
CA GLU A 57 14.04 2.22 -4.23
C GLU A 57 15.08 1.78 -5.24
N GLU A 58 15.95 0.86 -4.85
CA GLU A 58 16.99 0.39 -5.71
C GLU A 58 16.45 -0.39 -6.89
N LYS A 59 15.53 -1.27 -6.63
CA LYS A 59 14.92 -2.12 -7.66
C LYS A 59 13.66 -1.53 -8.25
N LYS A 60 13.17 -0.43 -7.69
CA LYS A 60 11.93 0.22 -8.13
C LYS A 60 10.77 -0.76 -8.11
N THR A 61 10.66 -1.53 -7.07
CA THR A 61 9.61 -2.53 -6.93
C THR A 61 8.99 -2.47 -5.55
N VAL A 62 7.79 -3.04 -5.43
CA VAL A 62 7.13 -3.19 -4.14
C VAL A 62 7.38 -4.60 -3.65
N GLU A 63 7.89 -4.71 -2.42
CA GLU A 63 8.12 -6.00 -1.78
C GLU A 63 7.06 -6.23 -0.73
N THR A 64 6.64 -7.47 -0.57
CA THR A 64 5.59 -7.81 0.37
C THR A 64 6.08 -8.82 1.38
N GLU A 65 5.56 -8.67 2.61
CA GLU A 65 5.81 -9.62 3.69
C GLU A 65 4.48 -9.90 4.37
N GLY A 66 4.19 -11.15 4.54
CA GLY A 66 2.93 -11.50 5.16
C GLY A 66 3.05 -12.26 6.45
#